data_599c140aaffc9cec40791290a1714bd8
#
_entry.id   599c140aaffc9cec40791290a1714bd8
#
_cell.length_a   1.000
_cell.length_b   1.000
_cell.length_c   1.000
_cell.angle_alpha   90.00
_cell.angle_beta   90.00
_cell.angle_gamma   90.00
#
_symmetry.space_group_name_H-M   'P 1'
#
loop_
_entity.id
_entity.type
_entity.pdbx_description
1 polymer ?
#
loop_
_entity_poly.entity_id
_entity_poly.type
_entity_poly.pdbx_seq_one_letter_code
_entity_poly.pdbx_strand_id
1 'polypeptide(L)'
;MSQAASAPLRVANAELANQLRAAARDGDDARMAHLIAELLRCKGLSRSQRISLQQRALLNLVQSLRSAALNDDLTGLHNRRGFVQIGTRVLDLAARDERSVHLVYFCFENLERVCATHGREAGQILIKDCGNLLRDLFPNYGVYEVLGRMANDEFAALTMRPEFSSRDRFVAGIRSALASRTSPVALSIGVAHFDPRKPHPIDELLAAAKRDMDQTSGESGAGLPVSRFGPRALSAYRV
;
A
#
# COMPACT_ATOMS: atom_id res chain seq x y z
N MET A 1 -44.43 21.21 28.42
CA MET A 1 -44.30 19.75 28.35
C MET A 1 -43.67 19.35 26.98
N SER A 2 -42.38 19.63 26.71
CA SER A 2 -41.76 19.32 25.41
C SER A 2 -40.26 18.94 25.47
N GLN A 3 -39.71 18.56 26.63
CA GLN A 3 -38.28 18.19 26.74
C GLN A 3 -38.00 16.70 26.88
N ALA A 4 -38.99 15.86 27.15
CA ALA A 4 -38.80 14.42 27.39
C ALA A 4 -38.70 13.55 26.11
N ALA A 5 -39.15 14.05 24.96
CA ALA A 5 -39.13 13.29 23.70
C ALA A 5 -37.82 13.41 22.90
N SER A 6 -36.87 14.21 23.31
CA SER A 6 -35.64 14.47 22.54
C SER A 6 -34.43 13.60 22.93
N ALA A 7 -34.44 12.96 24.10
CA ALA A 7 -33.31 12.15 24.59
C ALA A 7 -33.11 10.84 23.81
N PRO A 8 -34.10 9.99 23.55
CA PRO A 8 -33.91 8.73 22.81
C PRO A 8 -33.50 8.94 21.35
N LEU A 9 -33.97 10.01 20.71
CA LEU A 9 -33.59 10.40 19.35
C LEU A 9 -32.13 10.86 19.25
N ARG A 10 -31.61 11.51 20.29
CA ARG A 10 -30.20 11.93 20.35
C ARG A 10 -29.26 10.73 20.52
N VAL A 11 -29.65 9.73 21.31
CA VAL A 11 -28.89 8.48 21.52
C VAL A 11 -28.88 7.65 20.24
N ALA A 12 -30.01 7.48 19.58
CA ALA A 12 -30.08 6.74 18.30
C ALA A 12 -29.24 7.41 17.20
N ASN A 13 -29.26 8.74 17.12
CA ASN A 13 -28.43 9.46 16.15
C ASN A 13 -26.93 9.39 16.45
N ALA A 14 -26.53 9.29 17.72
CA ALA A 14 -25.14 9.10 18.12
C ALA A 14 -24.64 7.70 17.77
N GLU A 15 -25.48 6.69 17.95
CA GLU A 15 -25.18 5.30 17.61
C GLU A 15 -25.02 5.13 16.09
N LEU A 16 -25.96 5.65 15.29
CA LEU A 16 -25.83 5.66 13.83
C LEU A 16 -24.57 6.39 13.36
N ALA A 17 -24.20 7.49 13.99
CA ALA A 17 -22.97 8.21 13.67
C ALA A 17 -21.71 7.40 14.00
N ASN A 18 -21.73 6.59 15.07
CA ASN A 18 -20.64 5.67 15.41
C ASN A 18 -20.53 4.52 14.41
N GLN A 19 -21.66 3.93 14.02
CA GLN A 19 -21.71 2.88 13.01
C GLN A 19 -21.22 3.39 11.64
N LEU A 20 -21.52 4.63 11.28
CA LEU A 20 -21.04 5.27 10.06
C LEU A 20 -19.51 5.43 10.08
N ARG A 21 -18.94 5.82 11.23
CA ARG A 21 -17.48 5.90 11.40
C ARG A 21 -16.81 4.53 11.36
N ALA A 22 -17.47 3.47 11.83
CA ALA A 22 -16.99 2.11 11.74
C ALA A 22 -17.02 1.63 10.28
N ALA A 23 -18.15 1.75 9.57
CA ALA A 23 -18.27 1.37 8.16
C ALA A 23 -17.27 2.12 7.26
N ALA A 24 -17.01 3.41 7.55
CA ALA A 24 -16.01 4.20 6.83
C ALA A 24 -14.58 3.70 7.07
N ARG A 25 -14.26 3.20 8.27
CA ARG A 25 -12.95 2.59 8.57
C ARG A 25 -12.77 1.23 7.91
N ASP A 26 -13.86 0.46 7.83
CA ASP A 26 -13.86 -0.89 7.26
C ASP A 26 -13.94 -0.88 5.73
N GLY A 27 -14.15 0.29 5.11
CA GLY A 27 -14.30 0.44 3.65
C GLY A 27 -15.59 -0.18 3.09
N ASP A 28 -16.61 -0.38 3.94
CA ASP A 28 -17.91 -0.95 3.55
C ASP A 28 -18.83 0.14 2.99
N ASP A 29 -18.65 0.43 1.70
CA ASP A 29 -19.39 1.48 0.99
C ASP A 29 -20.91 1.19 0.94
N ALA A 30 -21.31 -0.07 0.85
CA ALA A 30 -22.72 -0.46 0.81
C ALA A 30 -23.41 -0.20 2.17
N ARG A 31 -22.75 -0.58 3.25
CA ARG A 31 -23.20 -0.32 4.61
C ARG A 31 -23.20 1.18 4.92
N MET A 32 -22.20 1.90 4.46
CA MET A 32 -22.13 3.36 4.62
C MET A 32 -23.28 4.06 3.90
N ALA A 33 -23.57 3.70 2.65
CA ALA A 33 -24.71 4.24 1.89
C ALA A 33 -26.06 3.96 2.58
N HIS A 34 -26.25 2.76 3.12
CA HIS A 34 -27.45 2.37 3.86
C HIS A 34 -27.63 3.22 5.13
N LEU A 35 -26.57 3.37 5.94
CA LEU A 35 -26.58 4.15 7.18
C LEU A 35 -26.79 5.63 6.91
N ILE A 36 -26.27 6.19 5.82
CA ILE A 36 -26.51 7.56 5.38
C ILE A 36 -28.00 7.74 5.03
N ALA A 37 -28.58 6.81 4.27
CA ALA A 37 -29.99 6.85 3.91
C ALA A 37 -30.90 6.79 5.15
N GLU A 38 -30.52 6.01 6.16
CA GLU A 38 -31.21 5.90 7.43
C GLU A 38 -31.13 7.19 8.26
N LEU A 39 -29.94 7.80 8.35
CA LEU A 39 -29.70 9.10 8.97
C LEU A 39 -30.52 10.24 8.33
N LEU A 40 -30.65 10.21 7.00
CA LEU A 40 -31.44 11.21 6.27
C LEU A 40 -32.95 11.06 6.52
N ARG A 41 -33.42 9.86 6.90
CA ARG A 41 -34.80 9.59 7.28
C ARG A 41 -35.13 9.94 8.74
N CYS A 42 -34.13 10.13 9.60
CA CYS A 42 -34.34 10.44 11.00
C CYS A 42 -35.06 11.79 11.15
N LYS A 43 -36.26 11.75 11.72
CA LYS A 43 -37.03 12.92 12.10
C LYS A 43 -36.37 13.55 13.34
N GLY A 44 -35.95 14.80 13.27
CA GLY A 44 -35.38 15.53 14.42
C GLY A 44 -34.02 16.19 14.19
N LEU A 45 -33.38 15.98 13.04
CA LEU A 45 -32.16 16.70 12.66
C LEU A 45 -32.55 18.12 12.12
N SER A 46 -31.84 19.14 12.58
CA SER A 46 -31.95 20.47 11.99
C SER A 46 -31.41 20.46 10.55
N ARG A 47 -31.82 21.41 9.74
CA ARG A 47 -31.35 21.54 8.35
C ARG A 47 -29.82 21.64 8.27
N SER A 48 -29.20 22.36 9.18
CA SER A 48 -27.74 22.51 9.27
C SER A 48 -27.04 21.19 9.61
N GLN A 49 -27.60 20.41 10.54
CA GLN A 49 -27.06 19.09 10.90
C GLN A 49 -27.13 18.09 9.74
N ARG A 50 -28.24 18.10 8.99
CA ARG A 50 -28.37 17.25 7.77
C ARG A 50 -27.34 17.61 6.71
N ILE A 51 -27.16 18.91 6.42
CA ILE A 51 -26.17 19.39 5.45
C ILE A 51 -24.75 18.97 5.87
N SER A 52 -24.38 19.17 7.14
CA SER A 52 -23.06 18.78 7.65
C SER A 52 -22.81 17.28 7.56
N LEU A 53 -23.81 16.44 7.82
CA LEU A 53 -23.72 14.99 7.69
C LEU A 53 -23.58 14.55 6.23
N GLN A 54 -24.36 15.15 5.33
CA GLN A 54 -24.24 14.89 3.88
C GLN A 54 -22.87 15.28 3.35
N GLN A 55 -22.34 16.43 3.74
CA GLN A 55 -21.00 16.87 3.32
C GLN A 55 -19.91 15.92 3.82
N ARG A 56 -19.97 15.48 5.10
CA ARG A 56 -19.01 14.51 5.64
C ARG A 56 -19.10 13.14 4.93
N ALA A 57 -20.32 12.66 4.68
CA ALA A 57 -20.54 11.41 3.96
C ALA A 57 -19.99 11.48 2.53
N LEU A 58 -20.24 12.60 1.84
CA LEU A 58 -19.70 12.79 0.48
C LEU A 58 -18.18 12.87 0.47
N LEU A 59 -17.57 13.56 1.44
CA LEU A 59 -16.11 13.63 1.58
C LEU A 59 -15.51 12.25 1.85
N ASN A 60 -16.12 11.45 2.73
CA ASN A 60 -15.67 10.09 3.01
C ASN A 60 -15.79 9.20 1.77
N LEU A 61 -16.89 9.29 1.03
CA LEU A 61 -17.07 8.55 -0.22
C LEU A 61 -16.02 8.95 -1.27
N VAL A 62 -15.73 10.24 -1.41
CA VAL A 62 -14.68 10.72 -2.32
C VAL A 62 -13.30 10.21 -1.88
N GLN A 63 -13.04 10.15 -0.57
CA GLN A 63 -11.78 9.62 -0.05
C GLN A 63 -11.67 8.10 -0.27
N SER A 64 -12.74 7.33 -0.03
CA SER A 64 -12.74 5.88 -0.28
C SER A 64 -12.56 5.56 -1.77
N LEU A 65 -13.26 6.28 -2.65
CA LEU A 65 -13.09 6.13 -4.10
C LEU A 65 -11.66 6.49 -4.56
N ARG A 66 -11.05 7.53 -3.98
CA ARG A 66 -9.66 7.88 -4.25
C ARG A 66 -8.70 6.80 -3.75
N SER A 67 -8.93 6.28 -2.55
CA SER A 67 -8.13 5.19 -1.98
C SER A 67 -8.20 3.95 -2.86
N ALA A 68 -9.39 3.50 -3.23
CA ALA A 68 -9.59 2.37 -4.14
C ALA A 68 -8.96 2.59 -5.52
N ALA A 69 -8.96 3.85 -6.03
CA ALA A 69 -8.34 4.16 -7.31
C ALA A 69 -6.80 4.21 -7.29
N LEU A 70 -6.17 4.42 -6.13
CA LEU A 70 -4.73 4.65 -5.99
C LEU A 70 -3.99 3.58 -5.20
N ASN A 71 -4.69 2.68 -4.51
CA ASN A 71 -4.09 1.61 -3.73
C ASN A 71 -4.39 0.24 -4.32
N ASP A 72 -3.56 -0.73 -3.99
CA ASP A 72 -3.75 -2.15 -4.26
C ASP A 72 -4.53 -2.78 -3.11
N ASP A 73 -5.66 -3.41 -3.39
CA ASP A 73 -6.58 -3.95 -2.38
C ASP A 73 -5.96 -5.09 -1.56
N LEU A 74 -5.01 -5.83 -2.16
CA LEU A 74 -4.41 -6.99 -1.49
C LEU A 74 -3.34 -6.58 -0.49
N THR A 75 -2.49 -5.61 -0.84
CA THR A 75 -1.34 -5.19 -0.04
C THR A 75 -1.56 -3.88 0.71
N GLY A 76 -2.54 -3.06 0.29
CA GLY A 76 -2.77 -1.71 0.81
C GLY A 76 -1.64 -0.72 0.47
N LEU A 77 -0.65 -1.11 -0.34
CA LEU A 77 0.34 -0.20 -0.93
C LEU A 77 -0.30 0.58 -2.07
N HIS A 78 0.39 1.59 -2.60
CA HIS A 78 -0.09 2.21 -3.82
C HIS A 78 -0.12 1.18 -4.96
N ASN A 79 -1.16 1.21 -5.79
CA ASN A 79 -1.13 0.53 -7.07
C ASN A 79 -0.22 1.32 -8.04
N ARG A 80 0.04 0.79 -9.24
CA ARG A 80 0.88 1.45 -10.24
C ARG A 80 0.47 2.92 -10.48
N ARG A 81 -0.84 3.18 -10.61
CA ARG A 81 -1.35 4.53 -10.84
C ARG A 81 -1.08 5.47 -9.67
N GLY A 82 -1.33 5.01 -8.44
CA GLY A 82 -1.06 5.75 -7.22
C GLY A 82 0.43 6.04 -7.04
N PHE A 83 1.27 5.03 -7.27
CA PHE A 83 2.73 5.17 -7.21
C PHE A 83 3.25 6.23 -8.19
N VAL A 84 2.83 6.18 -9.46
CA VAL A 84 3.23 7.16 -10.47
C VAL A 84 2.76 8.56 -10.10
N GLN A 85 1.50 8.71 -9.68
CA GLN A 85 0.94 10.02 -9.34
C GLN A 85 1.64 10.67 -8.14
N ILE A 86 1.90 9.89 -7.07
CA ILE A 86 2.54 10.42 -5.86
C ILE A 86 4.04 10.56 -6.07
N GLY A 87 4.67 9.57 -6.72
CA GLY A 87 6.08 9.59 -7.04
C GLY A 87 6.50 10.77 -7.91
N THR A 88 5.69 11.15 -8.91
CA THR A 88 5.93 12.35 -9.71
C THR A 88 6.02 13.59 -8.82
N ARG A 89 5.11 13.76 -7.87
CA ARG A 89 5.15 14.90 -6.92
C ARG A 89 6.39 14.88 -6.03
N VAL A 90 6.82 13.68 -5.62
CA VAL A 90 8.06 13.52 -4.82
C VAL A 90 9.28 13.91 -5.65
N LEU A 91 9.34 13.53 -6.93
CA LEU A 91 10.43 13.91 -7.83
C LEU A 91 10.44 15.42 -8.11
N ASP A 92 9.27 16.04 -8.28
CA ASP A 92 9.13 17.50 -8.47
C ASP A 92 9.65 18.26 -7.23
N LEU A 93 9.33 17.78 -6.03
CA LEU A 93 9.86 18.36 -4.79
C LEU A 93 11.37 18.15 -4.66
N ALA A 94 11.85 16.95 -4.95
CA ALA A 94 13.25 16.61 -4.91
C ALA A 94 14.08 17.45 -5.90
N ALA A 95 13.55 17.71 -7.09
CA ALA A 95 14.19 18.59 -8.07
C ALA A 95 14.31 20.03 -7.56
N ARG A 96 13.27 20.55 -6.89
CA ARG A 96 13.29 21.92 -6.30
C ARG A 96 14.26 22.04 -5.14
N ASP A 97 14.35 21.00 -4.32
CA ASP A 97 15.18 20.96 -3.11
C ASP A 97 16.62 20.46 -3.41
N GLU A 98 16.95 20.24 -4.69
CA GLU A 98 18.22 19.67 -5.17
C GLU A 98 18.61 18.35 -4.48
N ARG A 99 17.60 17.49 -4.18
CA ARG A 99 17.78 16.23 -3.48
C ARG A 99 17.74 15.06 -4.45
N SER A 100 18.70 14.16 -4.31
CA SER A 100 18.70 12.88 -5.03
C SER A 100 17.63 11.95 -4.52
N VAL A 101 17.04 11.18 -5.43
CA VAL A 101 16.05 10.13 -5.11
C VAL A 101 16.52 8.82 -5.73
N HIS A 102 16.29 7.71 -5.02
CA HIS A 102 16.50 6.37 -5.54
C HIS A 102 15.15 5.72 -5.79
N LEU A 103 14.97 5.15 -6.97
CA LEU A 103 13.87 4.27 -7.29
C LEU A 103 14.40 2.84 -7.26
N VAL A 104 13.75 2.01 -6.49
CA VAL A 104 14.08 0.59 -6.34
C VAL A 104 12.93 -0.22 -6.89
N TYR A 105 13.24 -1.16 -7.76
CA TYR A 105 12.29 -2.11 -8.32
C TYR A 105 12.55 -3.50 -7.75
N PHE A 106 11.48 -4.20 -7.39
CA PHE A 106 11.54 -5.52 -6.77
C PHE A 106 10.70 -6.51 -7.56
N CYS A 107 11.20 -7.71 -7.78
CA CYS A 107 10.41 -8.84 -8.23
C CYS A 107 10.56 -9.99 -7.23
N PHE A 108 9.44 -10.43 -6.66
CA PHE A 108 9.38 -11.59 -5.79
C PHE A 108 9.21 -12.84 -6.63
N GLU A 109 10.31 -13.56 -6.82
CA GLU A 109 10.33 -14.78 -7.63
C GLU A 109 9.49 -15.90 -6.99
N ASN A 110 9.10 -16.87 -7.81
CA ASN A 110 8.38 -18.08 -7.38
C ASN A 110 6.91 -17.92 -6.96
N LEU A 111 6.27 -16.78 -7.17
CA LEU A 111 4.84 -16.62 -6.89
C LEU A 111 3.99 -17.64 -7.65
N GLU A 112 4.26 -17.82 -8.95
CA GLU A 112 3.54 -18.78 -9.79
C GLU A 112 3.69 -20.21 -9.27
N ARG A 113 4.89 -20.58 -8.83
CA ARG A 113 5.16 -21.90 -8.25
C ARG A 113 4.42 -22.11 -6.92
N VAL A 114 4.36 -21.08 -6.07
CA VAL A 114 3.59 -21.13 -4.82
C VAL A 114 2.10 -21.31 -5.12
N CYS A 115 1.58 -20.55 -6.07
CA CYS A 115 0.18 -20.67 -6.51
C CYS A 115 -0.13 -22.06 -7.08
N ALA A 116 0.77 -22.60 -7.91
CA ALA A 116 0.60 -23.93 -8.51
C ALA A 116 0.66 -25.07 -7.48
N THR A 117 1.54 -24.94 -6.45
CA THR A 117 1.77 -25.99 -5.46
C THR A 117 0.80 -25.92 -4.28
N HIS A 118 0.47 -24.70 -3.82
CA HIS A 118 -0.27 -24.48 -2.57
C HIS A 118 -1.61 -23.74 -2.77
N GLY A 119 -1.96 -23.44 -4.02
CA GLY A 119 -3.20 -22.75 -4.37
C GLY A 119 -3.09 -21.22 -4.34
N ARG A 120 -4.14 -20.58 -4.86
CA ARG A 120 -4.20 -19.12 -5.03
C ARG A 120 -4.15 -18.35 -3.70
N GLU A 121 -4.75 -18.89 -2.66
CA GLU A 121 -4.76 -18.26 -1.32
C GLU A 121 -3.35 -18.14 -0.74
N ALA A 122 -2.52 -19.19 -0.90
CA ALA A 122 -1.13 -19.16 -0.47
C ALA A 122 -0.32 -18.09 -1.22
N GLY A 123 -0.57 -17.91 -2.52
CA GLY A 123 0.02 -16.82 -3.30
C GLY A 123 -0.41 -15.43 -2.79
N GLN A 124 -1.67 -15.26 -2.42
CA GLN A 124 -2.16 -13.99 -1.86
C GLN A 124 -1.53 -13.67 -0.50
N ILE A 125 -1.36 -14.67 0.36
CA ILE A 125 -0.66 -14.52 1.64
C ILE A 125 0.78 -14.09 1.39
N LEU A 126 1.51 -14.77 0.47
CA LEU A 126 2.87 -14.41 0.11
C LEU A 126 2.98 -12.94 -0.33
N ILE A 127 2.09 -12.47 -1.19
CA ILE A 127 2.08 -11.08 -1.67
C ILE A 127 1.81 -10.08 -0.54
N LYS A 128 0.92 -10.40 0.40
CA LYS A 128 0.71 -9.57 1.61
C LYS A 128 1.98 -9.49 2.45
N ASP A 129 2.66 -10.61 2.64
CA ASP A 129 3.91 -10.67 3.40
C ASP A 129 5.02 -9.89 2.71
N CYS A 130 5.09 -9.91 1.38
CA CYS A 130 5.99 -9.06 0.60
C CYS A 130 5.70 -7.57 0.82
N GLY A 131 4.43 -7.18 0.80
CA GLY A 131 4.01 -5.80 1.09
C GLY A 131 4.40 -5.36 2.51
N ASN A 132 4.22 -6.22 3.51
CA ASN A 132 4.61 -5.96 4.89
C ASN A 132 6.14 -5.87 5.04
N LEU A 133 6.87 -6.75 4.37
CA LEU A 133 8.33 -6.70 4.32
C LEU A 133 8.82 -5.34 3.80
N LEU A 134 8.24 -4.84 2.71
CA LEU A 134 8.62 -3.55 2.15
C LEU A 134 8.31 -2.41 3.12
N ARG A 135 7.20 -2.44 3.85
CA ARG A 135 6.90 -1.43 4.89
C ARG A 135 7.96 -1.43 6.00
N ASP A 136 8.43 -2.60 6.40
CA ASP A 136 9.47 -2.71 7.43
C ASP A 136 10.83 -2.21 6.94
N LEU A 137 11.13 -2.41 5.64
CA LEU A 137 12.35 -1.91 5.01
C LEU A 137 12.32 -0.39 4.78
N PHE A 138 11.12 0.18 4.60
CA PHE A 138 10.90 1.60 4.33
C PHE A 138 9.99 2.20 5.41
N PRO A 139 10.51 2.43 6.62
CA PRO A 139 9.70 2.85 7.77
C PRO A 139 9.12 4.26 7.65
N ASN A 140 9.64 5.09 6.74
CA ASN A 140 9.14 6.45 6.47
C ASN A 140 8.09 6.48 5.34
N TYR A 141 7.47 5.33 5.03
CA TYR A 141 6.41 5.22 4.05
C TYR A 141 5.27 6.22 4.33
N GLY A 142 4.87 6.94 3.29
CA GLY A 142 3.83 7.97 3.36
C GLY A 142 4.33 9.36 3.78
N VAL A 143 5.58 9.50 4.22
CA VAL A 143 6.19 10.80 4.57
C VAL A 143 7.31 11.17 3.59
N TYR A 144 8.34 10.32 3.47
CA TYR A 144 9.51 10.54 2.61
C TYR A 144 9.75 9.38 1.64
N GLU A 145 8.95 8.35 1.71
CA GLU A 145 9.08 7.14 0.92
C GLU A 145 7.74 6.78 0.30
N VAL A 146 7.73 6.34 -0.94
CA VAL A 146 6.54 5.89 -1.67
C VAL A 146 6.74 4.43 -2.01
N LEU A 147 5.78 3.60 -1.64
CA LEU A 147 5.76 2.17 -1.95
C LEU A 147 4.57 1.85 -2.84
N GLY A 148 4.77 1.00 -3.83
CA GLY A 148 3.68 0.57 -4.70
C GLY A 148 3.86 -0.84 -5.23
N ARG A 149 2.74 -1.48 -5.53
CA ARG A 149 2.67 -2.72 -6.28
C ARG A 149 2.47 -2.42 -7.75
N MET A 150 3.43 -2.84 -8.58
CA MET A 150 3.47 -2.52 -10.00
C MET A 150 2.74 -3.55 -10.85
N ALA A 151 2.87 -4.83 -10.47
CA ALA A 151 2.25 -5.98 -11.12
C ALA A 151 1.99 -7.09 -10.08
N ASN A 152 1.75 -8.32 -10.52
CA ASN A 152 1.40 -9.44 -9.63
C ASN A 152 2.42 -9.67 -8.50
N ASP A 153 3.69 -9.70 -8.83
CA ASP A 153 4.84 -9.99 -7.98
C ASP A 153 5.90 -8.87 -8.01
N GLU A 154 5.60 -7.78 -8.70
CA GLU A 154 6.48 -6.65 -8.88
C GLU A 154 6.07 -5.48 -7.99
N PHE A 155 7.06 -4.87 -7.33
CA PHE A 155 6.89 -3.73 -6.45
C PHE A 155 7.91 -2.65 -6.76
N ALA A 156 7.64 -1.42 -6.33
CA ALA A 156 8.59 -0.33 -6.43
C ALA A 156 8.60 0.51 -5.15
N ALA A 157 9.76 1.08 -4.86
CA ALA A 157 9.94 2.05 -3.79
C ALA A 157 10.66 3.28 -4.31
N LEU A 158 10.21 4.46 -3.88
CA LEU A 158 10.94 5.72 -4.00
C LEU A 158 11.46 6.12 -2.62
N THR A 159 12.73 6.49 -2.52
CA THR A 159 13.33 6.90 -1.25
C THR A 159 14.38 8.00 -1.45
N MET A 160 14.44 8.94 -0.51
CA MET A 160 15.46 10.01 -0.46
C MET A 160 16.58 9.69 0.53
N ARG A 161 16.68 8.45 1.02
CA ARG A 161 17.63 8.06 2.06
C ARG A 161 19.05 7.97 1.49
N PRO A 162 20.02 8.68 2.08
CA PRO A 162 21.41 8.73 1.58
C PRO A 162 22.14 7.39 1.72
N GLU A 163 21.73 6.52 2.64
CA GLU A 163 22.30 5.19 2.81
C GLU A 163 22.09 4.28 1.58
N PHE A 164 21.16 4.64 0.70
CA PHE A 164 20.90 3.93 -0.56
C PHE A 164 21.70 4.47 -1.75
N SER A 165 22.64 5.38 -1.51
CA SER A 165 23.52 5.93 -2.55
C SER A 165 24.43 4.89 -3.23
N SER A 166 24.64 3.73 -2.58
CA SER A 166 25.37 2.59 -3.15
C SER A 166 24.40 1.42 -3.31
N ARG A 167 24.19 0.98 -4.58
CA ARG A 167 23.39 -0.19 -4.93
C ARG A 167 23.78 -1.41 -4.11
N ASP A 168 25.08 -1.72 -4.03
CA ASP A 168 25.56 -2.93 -3.37
C ASP A 168 25.27 -2.94 -1.87
N ARG A 169 25.43 -1.78 -1.19
CA ARG A 169 25.07 -1.64 0.22
C ARG A 169 23.59 -1.82 0.45
N PHE A 170 22.78 -1.24 -0.43
CA PHE A 170 21.33 -1.36 -0.35
C PHE A 170 20.87 -2.81 -0.54
N VAL A 171 21.34 -3.47 -1.59
CA VAL A 171 21.03 -4.90 -1.87
C VAL A 171 21.51 -5.78 -0.72
N ALA A 172 22.70 -5.53 -0.17
CA ALA A 172 23.22 -6.26 0.98
C ALA A 172 22.35 -6.04 2.24
N GLY A 173 21.88 -4.81 2.49
CA GLY A 173 20.96 -4.50 3.58
C GLY A 173 19.62 -5.23 3.47
N ILE A 174 19.02 -5.25 2.28
CA ILE A 174 17.78 -6.01 2.04
C ILE A 174 18.02 -7.51 2.22
N ARG A 175 19.09 -8.07 1.65
CA ARG A 175 19.43 -9.48 1.80
C ARG A 175 19.64 -9.86 3.27
N SER A 176 20.27 -8.99 4.05
CA SER A 176 20.45 -9.18 5.50
C SER A 176 19.12 -9.18 6.25
N ALA A 177 18.23 -8.23 5.93
CA ALA A 177 16.90 -8.15 6.52
C ALA A 177 16.01 -9.36 6.15
N LEU A 178 16.19 -9.90 4.94
CA LEU A 178 15.51 -11.11 4.49
C LEU A 178 16.06 -12.39 5.14
N ALA A 179 17.38 -12.47 5.33
CA ALA A 179 18.03 -13.63 5.94
C ALA A 179 17.60 -13.83 7.42
N SER A 180 17.20 -12.77 8.10
CA SER A 180 16.68 -12.82 9.47
C SER A 180 15.22 -13.32 9.55
N ARG A 181 14.53 -13.50 8.43
CA ARG A 181 13.13 -13.94 8.38
C ARG A 181 13.02 -15.42 8.04
N THR A 182 11.98 -16.04 8.57
CA THR A 182 11.75 -17.50 8.50
C THR A 182 11.33 -17.98 7.10
N SER A 183 11.03 -17.09 6.16
CA SER A 183 10.58 -17.43 4.80
C SER A 183 11.60 -16.97 3.76
N PRO A 184 12.30 -17.90 3.09
CA PRO A 184 13.23 -17.54 2.02
C PRO A 184 12.43 -17.16 0.77
N VAL A 185 12.21 -15.87 0.56
CA VAL A 185 11.64 -15.36 -0.69
C VAL A 185 12.80 -14.97 -1.59
N ALA A 186 12.87 -15.57 -2.77
CA ALA A 186 13.83 -15.15 -3.79
C ALA A 186 13.39 -13.76 -4.32
N LEU A 187 14.33 -12.84 -4.36
CA LEU A 187 14.07 -11.45 -4.67
C LEU A 187 15.10 -10.93 -5.67
N SER A 188 14.61 -10.46 -6.82
CA SER A 188 15.38 -9.67 -7.78
C SER A 188 15.19 -8.19 -7.51
N ILE A 189 16.28 -7.41 -7.59
CA ILE A 189 16.30 -6.00 -7.24
C ILE A 189 17.02 -5.21 -8.33
N GLY A 190 16.38 -4.12 -8.78
CA GLY A 190 17.00 -3.13 -9.65
C GLY A 190 16.88 -1.73 -9.04
N VAL A 191 17.86 -0.88 -9.31
CA VAL A 191 17.94 0.47 -8.77
C VAL A 191 18.18 1.48 -9.88
N ALA A 192 17.41 2.58 -9.86
CA ALA A 192 17.66 3.76 -10.68
C ALA A 192 17.85 4.99 -9.79
N HIS A 193 18.71 5.90 -10.26
CA HIS A 193 19.02 7.13 -9.57
C HIS A 193 18.38 8.32 -10.27
N PHE A 194 17.71 9.18 -9.51
CA PHE A 194 17.19 10.46 -9.96
C PHE A 194 18.18 11.56 -9.59
N ASP A 195 18.74 12.21 -10.63
CA ASP A 195 19.57 13.41 -10.48
C ASP A 195 18.68 14.66 -10.61
N PRO A 196 18.55 15.49 -9.57
CA PRO A 196 17.74 16.71 -9.62
C PRO A 196 18.21 17.72 -10.68
N ARG A 197 19.49 17.66 -11.09
CA ARG A 197 20.05 18.52 -12.13
C ARG A 197 19.68 18.08 -13.55
N LYS A 198 19.22 16.82 -13.69
CA LYS A 198 18.75 16.22 -14.95
C LYS A 198 17.48 15.44 -14.68
N PRO A 199 16.37 16.14 -14.41
CA PRO A 199 15.13 15.47 -14.03
C PRO A 199 14.59 14.61 -15.18
N HIS A 200 14.24 13.38 -14.86
CA HIS A 200 13.57 12.43 -15.76
C HIS A 200 12.18 12.11 -15.25
N PRO A 201 11.21 11.82 -16.13
CA PRO A 201 9.90 11.35 -15.74
C PRO A 201 9.97 10.04 -14.93
N ILE A 202 9.02 9.83 -14.03
CA ILE A 202 8.99 8.63 -13.17
C ILE A 202 8.91 7.33 -13.98
N ASP A 203 8.25 7.33 -15.13
CA ASP A 203 8.14 6.15 -15.99
C ASP A 203 9.50 5.75 -16.59
N GLU A 204 10.38 6.71 -16.90
CA GLU A 204 11.74 6.44 -17.35
C GLU A 204 12.59 5.85 -16.22
N LEU A 205 12.44 6.34 -14.99
CA LEU A 205 13.11 5.78 -13.81
C LEU A 205 12.62 4.37 -13.51
N LEU A 206 11.31 4.12 -13.60
CA LEU A 206 10.74 2.76 -13.46
C LEU A 206 11.32 1.81 -14.51
N ALA A 207 11.37 2.25 -15.77
CA ALA A 207 11.95 1.46 -16.84
C ALA A 207 13.46 1.21 -16.66
N ALA A 208 14.21 2.20 -16.15
CA ALA A 208 15.63 2.08 -15.86
C ALA A 208 15.89 1.08 -14.72
N ALA A 209 15.15 1.19 -13.61
CA ALA A 209 15.27 0.27 -12.49
C ALA A 209 14.87 -1.17 -12.88
N LYS A 210 13.83 -1.33 -13.70
CA LYS A 210 13.43 -2.66 -14.19
C LYS A 210 14.50 -3.27 -15.07
N ARG A 211 15.11 -2.52 -15.99
CA ARG A 211 16.22 -2.99 -16.81
C ARG A 211 17.44 -3.38 -15.97
N ASP A 212 17.79 -2.59 -14.94
CA ASP A 212 18.87 -2.93 -14.02
C ASP A 212 18.58 -4.25 -13.27
N MET A 213 17.33 -4.46 -12.86
CA MET A 213 16.89 -5.71 -12.25
C MET A 213 17.05 -6.90 -13.22
N ASP A 214 16.57 -6.76 -14.45
CA ASP A 214 16.61 -7.84 -15.47
C ASP A 214 18.05 -8.24 -15.82
N GLN A 215 18.97 -7.27 -15.91
CA GLN A 215 20.40 -7.51 -16.17
C GLN A 215 21.07 -8.27 -15.03
N THR A 216 20.70 -8.00 -13.79
CA THR A 216 21.33 -8.61 -12.61
C THR A 216 20.70 -9.92 -12.18
N SER A 217 19.47 -10.20 -12.58
CA SER A 217 18.82 -11.50 -12.36
C SER A 217 19.53 -12.63 -13.09
N GLY A 218 20.18 -12.33 -14.23
CA GLY A 218 20.98 -13.29 -15.00
C GLY A 218 22.33 -13.66 -14.34
N GLU A 219 22.89 -12.79 -13.50
CA GLU A 219 24.20 -13.01 -12.83
C GLU A 219 24.06 -13.64 -11.44
N SER A 220 22.89 -13.51 -10.81
CA SER A 220 22.62 -14.04 -9.47
C SER A 220 21.82 -15.35 -9.52
N GLY A 221 22.36 -16.36 -10.16
CA GLY A 221 21.85 -17.74 -10.14
C GLY A 221 21.85 -18.43 -8.76
N ALA A 222 21.95 -17.67 -7.68
CA ALA A 222 21.82 -18.11 -6.30
C ALA A 222 20.50 -17.59 -5.71
N GLY A 223 19.36 -17.98 -6.31
CA GLY A 223 18.10 -17.97 -5.59
C GLY A 223 18.26 -18.79 -4.31
N LEU A 224 18.02 -18.18 -3.16
CA LEU A 224 18.01 -18.92 -1.89
C LEU A 224 17.06 -20.12 -2.04
N PRO A 225 17.47 -21.34 -1.67
CA PRO A 225 16.68 -22.54 -1.92
C PRO A 225 15.33 -22.46 -1.21
N VAL A 226 14.27 -22.58 -1.99
CA VAL A 226 12.86 -22.58 -1.54
C VAL A 226 12.49 -23.86 -0.75
N SER A 227 13.44 -24.52 -0.13
CA SER A 227 13.26 -25.85 0.47
C SER A 227 12.55 -25.88 1.83
N ARG A 228 11.91 -24.79 2.30
CA ARG A 228 11.26 -24.79 3.62
C ARG A 228 9.84 -24.17 3.66
N PHE A 229 9.07 -24.26 2.60
CA PHE A 229 7.61 -24.20 2.76
C PHE A 229 7.11 -25.57 3.26
N GLY A 230 7.43 -25.91 4.49
CA GLY A 230 6.85 -27.06 5.14
C GLY A 230 5.41 -26.77 5.59
N PRO A 231 4.57 -27.80 5.72
CA PRO A 231 3.14 -27.63 6.11
C PRO A 231 2.92 -26.92 7.46
N ARG A 232 3.96 -26.69 8.24
CA ARG A 232 3.91 -25.95 9.52
C ARG A 232 3.79 -24.43 9.39
N ALA A 233 4.27 -23.82 8.29
CA ALA A 233 4.14 -22.39 8.09
C ALA A 233 2.70 -21.98 7.76
N LEU A 234 1.93 -22.87 7.11
CA LEU A 234 0.52 -22.64 6.78
C LEU A 234 -0.44 -22.93 7.95
N SER A 235 -0.02 -23.69 8.97
CA SER A 235 -0.88 -24.01 10.12
C SER A 235 -0.97 -22.85 11.14
N ALA A 236 -0.06 -21.89 11.11
CA ALA A 236 -0.08 -20.70 11.97
C ALA A 236 -1.14 -19.66 11.53
N TYR A 237 -1.73 -19.82 10.34
CA TYR A 237 -2.74 -18.92 9.75
C TYR A 237 -4.15 -19.54 9.64
N ARG A 238 -4.40 -20.67 10.29
CA ARG A 238 -5.75 -21.20 10.50
C ARG A 238 -6.28 -20.72 11.85
N VAL A 239 -6.93 -19.56 11.87
CA VAL A 239 -7.96 -19.19 12.84
C VAL A 239 -9.11 -18.59 12.05
#